data_8038dde6489df437e33766bef2852b6a
#
_entry.id   8038dde6489df437e33766bef2852b6a
#
_cell.length_a   1.000
_cell.length_b   1.000
_cell.length_c   1.000
_cell.angle_alpha   90.00
_cell.angle_beta   90.00
_cell.angle_gamma   90.00
#
_symmetry.space_group_name_H-M   'P 1'
#
loop_
_entity.id
_entity.type
_entity.pdbx_description
1 polymer ?
#
loop_
_entity_poly.entity_id
_entity_poly.type
_entity_poly.pdbx_seq_one_letter_code
_entity_poly.pdbx_strand_id
1 'polypeptide(L)'
;MPLVLDSYRRVLARPGALAFSSAALVARLPISMVGLGIVLLVEASTGSYGLAGTVSAVFVLAEAACAVLHGRWVDHFGQSRVLPLAISVFGAGLALMMVAVENDWPRAWTYVFAAVAGAALPQVGASVRTRWSHLLDEPGEKQTAFALEAVLDEVVFVVGPVLVTLLATSWHPVAGLTAALVSGVVGTFAFAAQRRTEPPAGRSAPAAARAAMPWRLVLTLALVCLTLGALFGAAEVTTVAFAEEHGQRWVAGWLLAAWSLGSLLAGLVTGAVAWRSSPDVRLRWGSAAMALAMAPLMFVDSVPLMAVVLLVGGFAIAPTMIAAMTMVEQHVPAGRLTEGMAILHTGIVAGVAPGASVAGFVVDHSGASAAYAVALVGGVLGALAAQTARPSPSLRT
;
A
#
# COMPACT_ATOMS: atom_id res chain seq x y z
N MET A 1 -1.58 -27.54 -5.10
CA MET A 1 -2.39 -26.74 -4.19
C MET A 1 -2.20 -27.09 -2.70
N PRO A 2 -2.16 -28.35 -2.23
CA PRO A 2 -1.88 -28.65 -0.81
C PRO A 2 -0.55 -28.05 -0.32
N LEU A 3 0.53 -28.14 -1.08
CA LEU A 3 1.86 -27.61 -0.71
C LEU A 3 1.90 -26.09 -0.50
N VAL A 4 1.06 -25.34 -1.21
CA VAL A 4 0.97 -23.86 -1.08
C VAL A 4 0.38 -23.51 0.28
N LEU A 5 -0.76 -24.08 0.62
CA LEU A 5 -1.47 -23.84 1.88
C LEU A 5 -0.65 -24.27 3.11
N ASP A 6 0.14 -25.33 2.99
CA ASP A 6 0.99 -25.82 4.08
C ASP A 6 2.11 -24.81 4.46
N SER A 7 2.65 -24.06 3.50
CA SER A 7 3.63 -23.03 3.79
C SER A 7 3.03 -21.87 4.60
N TYR A 8 1.86 -21.39 4.20
CA TYR A 8 1.14 -20.34 4.94
C TYR A 8 0.68 -20.82 6.32
N ARG A 9 0.18 -22.07 6.41
CA ARG A 9 -0.24 -22.67 7.68
C ARG A 9 0.92 -22.78 8.66
N ARG A 10 2.11 -23.17 8.21
CA ARG A 10 3.32 -23.24 9.05
C ARG A 10 3.69 -21.88 9.63
N VAL A 11 3.69 -20.83 8.79
CA VAL A 11 4.00 -19.46 9.22
C VAL A 11 2.96 -18.95 10.22
N LEU A 12 1.66 -19.13 9.95
CA LEU A 12 0.58 -18.73 10.84
C LEU A 12 0.50 -19.55 12.13
N ALA A 13 1.05 -20.79 12.15
CA ALA A 13 1.12 -21.61 13.36
C ALA A 13 2.21 -21.15 14.36
N ARG A 14 3.10 -20.21 13.98
CA ARG A 14 4.06 -19.62 14.91
C ARG A 14 3.34 -18.90 16.06
N PRO A 15 3.81 -19.02 17.32
CA PRO A 15 3.14 -18.44 18.48
C PRO A 15 2.88 -16.94 18.33
N GLY A 16 1.61 -16.54 18.38
CA GLY A 16 1.17 -15.15 18.22
C GLY A 16 1.01 -14.67 16.79
N ALA A 17 1.45 -15.42 15.78
CA ALA A 17 1.44 -15.02 14.37
C ALA A 17 0.03 -14.70 13.85
N LEU A 18 -0.90 -15.63 14.01
CA LEU A 18 -2.28 -15.43 13.59
C LEU A 18 -2.92 -14.22 14.26
N ALA A 19 -2.68 -14.04 15.56
CA ALA A 19 -3.27 -12.95 16.32
C ALA A 19 -2.78 -11.57 15.85
N PHE A 20 -1.45 -11.38 15.68
CA PHE A 20 -0.95 -10.08 15.24
C PHE A 20 -1.24 -9.80 13.76
N SER A 21 -1.22 -10.81 12.89
CA SER A 21 -1.53 -10.63 11.47
C SER A 21 -3.01 -10.29 11.26
N SER A 22 -3.93 -10.97 11.98
CA SER A 22 -5.36 -10.63 11.95
C SER A 22 -5.64 -9.23 12.51
N ALA A 23 -5.01 -8.86 13.62
CA ALA A 23 -5.13 -7.51 14.17
C ALA A 23 -4.59 -6.44 13.19
N ALA A 24 -3.45 -6.72 12.54
CA ALA A 24 -2.88 -5.85 11.53
C ALA A 24 -3.75 -5.73 10.28
N LEU A 25 -4.45 -6.80 9.87
CA LEU A 25 -5.41 -6.75 8.76
C LEU A 25 -6.53 -5.74 9.06
N VAL A 26 -7.15 -5.85 10.23
CA VAL A 26 -8.22 -4.93 10.66
C VAL A 26 -7.70 -3.50 10.81
N ALA A 27 -6.49 -3.33 11.36
CA ALA A 27 -5.86 -2.03 11.56
C ALA A 27 -5.51 -1.31 10.23
N ARG A 28 -5.37 -2.04 9.12
CA ARG A 28 -5.04 -1.49 7.79
C ARG A 28 -6.27 -1.07 6.97
N LEU A 29 -7.49 -1.46 7.36
CA LEU A 29 -8.70 -1.05 6.63
C LEU A 29 -8.79 0.46 6.38
N PRO A 30 -8.46 1.36 7.33
CA PRO A 30 -8.50 2.80 7.09
C PRO A 30 -7.71 3.26 5.87
N ILE A 31 -6.59 2.59 5.53
CA ILE A 31 -5.71 3.00 4.42
C ILE A 31 -6.43 3.00 3.06
N SER A 32 -7.39 2.10 2.89
CA SER A 32 -8.20 1.97 1.66
C SER A 32 -9.57 2.64 1.76
N MET A 33 -10.01 2.99 2.96
CA MET A 33 -11.37 3.51 3.20
C MET A 33 -11.41 5.03 3.36
N VAL A 34 -10.40 5.64 4.01
CA VAL A 34 -10.52 7.03 4.47
C VAL A 34 -10.52 8.01 3.31
N GLY A 35 -9.64 7.85 2.32
CA GLY A 35 -9.57 8.75 1.16
C GLY A 35 -10.93 8.84 0.42
N LEU A 36 -11.48 7.69 0.08
CA LEU A 36 -12.80 7.60 -0.58
C LEU A 36 -13.92 8.04 0.37
N GLY A 37 -13.87 7.67 1.64
CA GLY A 37 -14.86 8.09 2.65
C GLY A 37 -14.92 9.60 2.85
N ILE A 38 -13.77 10.29 2.81
CA ILE A 38 -13.71 11.78 2.83
C ILE A 38 -14.43 12.33 1.60
N VAL A 39 -14.16 11.77 0.41
CA VAL A 39 -14.82 12.23 -0.82
C VAL A 39 -16.33 12.09 -0.71
N LEU A 40 -16.82 10.91 -0.30
CA LEU A 40 -18.25 10.65 -0.16
C LEU A 40 -18.92 11.55 0.87
N LEU A 41 -18.29 11.78 2.04
CA LEU A 41 -18.84 12.63 3.09
C LEU A 41 -18.91 14.11 2.66
N VAL A 42 -17.80 14.64 2.15
CA VAL A 42 -17.71 16.08 1.80
C VAL A 42 -18.55 16.38 0.57
N GLU A 43 -18.62 15.49 -0.40
CA GLU A 43 -19.51 15.65 -1.57
C GLU A 43 -20.98 15.63 -1.15
N ALA A 44 -21.38 14.67 -0.32
CA ALA A 44 -22.77 14.56 0.15
C ALA A 44 -23.23 15.81 0.93
N SER A 45 -22.34 16.47 1.68
CA SER A 45 -22.69 17.67 2.47
C SER A 45 -22.56 18.97 1.68
N THR A 46 -21.65 19.06 0.69
CA THR A 46 -21.34 20.32 -0.01
C THR A 46 -21.76 20.35 -1.47
N GLY A 47 -22.11 19.20 -2.07
CA GLY A 47 -22.36 19.04 -3.50
C GLY A 47 -21.13 19.26 -4.39
N SER A 48 -19.90 19.29 -3.82
CA SER A 48 -18.69 19.65 -4.55
C SER A 48 -17.64 18.53 -4.52
N TYR A 49 -17.46 17.83 -5.63
CA TYR A 49 -16.35 16.89 -5.81
C TYR A 49 -14.96 17.56 -5.78
N GLY A 50 -14.86 18.80 -6.25
CA GLY A 50 -13.61 19.54 -6.19
C GLY A 50 -13.15 19.80 -4.75
N LEU A 51 -14.05 20.22 -3.86
CA LEU A 51 -13.75 20.38 -2.45
C LEU A 51 -13.41 19.03 -1.80
N ALA A 52 -14.20 18.01 -2.06
CA ALA A 52 -14.01 16.66 -1.55
C ALA A 52 -12.63 16.10 -1.93
N GLY A 53 -12.25 16.24 -3.20
CA GLY A 53 -10.95 15.82 -3.71
C GLY A 53 -9.79 16.57 -3.06
N THR A 54 -9.90 17.87 -2.83
CA THR A 54 -8.83 18.66 -2.18
C THR A 54 -8.67 18.29 -0.70
N VAL A 55 -9.75 18.02 0.03
CA VAL A 55 -9.67 17.55 1.43
C VAL A 55 -9.02 16.17 1.50
N SER A 56 -9.43 15.24 0.63
CA SER A 56 -8.80 13.91 0.52
C SER A 56 -7.33 14.00 0.15
N ALA A 57 -6.95 14.88 -0.77
CA ALA A 57 -5.56 15.10 -1.14
C ALA A 57 -4.71 15.60 0.04
N VAL A 58 -5.24 16.52 0.85
CA VAL A 58 -4.55 16.99 2.06
C VAL A 58 -4.31 15.86 3.05
N PHE A 59 -5.29 14.96 3.26
CA PHE A 59 -5.12 13.77 4.08
C PHE A 59 -3.98 12.88 3.57
N VAL A 60 -4.00 12.51 2.29
CA VAL A 60 -3.01 11.61 1.66
C VAL A 60 -1.61 12.24 1.65
N LEU A 61 -1.49 13.53 1.37
CA LEU A 61 -0.19 14.23 1.39
C LEU A 61 0.39 14.32 2.80
N ALA A 62 -0.45 14.56 3.81
CA ALA A 62 -0.01 14.59 5.20
C ALA A 62 0.44 13.19 5.68
N GLU A 63 -0.27 12.12 5.28
CA GLU A 63 0.13 10.73 5.52
C GLU A 63 1.52 10.46 4.91
N ALA A 64 1.69 10.73 3.62
CA ALA A 64 2.94 10.48 2.91
C ALA A 64 4.12 11.24 3.54
N ALA A 65 3.91 12.48 3.93
CA ALA A 65 4.94 13.31 4.58
C ALA A 65 5.38 12.77 5.94
N CYS A 66 4.46 12.17 6.72
CA CYS A 66 4.73 11.71 8.07
C CYS A 66 5.06 10.22 8.19
N ALA A 67 4.80 9.40 7.15
CA ALA A 67 4.97 7.95 7.19
C ALA A 67 6.38 7.50 7.61
N VAL A 68 7.42 8.13 7.04
CA VAL A 68 8.82 7.82 7.37
C VAL A 68 9.16 8.20 8.81
N LEU A 69 8.63 9.31 9.30
CA LEU A 69 8.82 9.76 10.68
C LEU A 69 8.19 8.77 11.66
N HIS A 70 6.98 8.28 11.35
CA HIS A 70 6.34 7.22 12.12
C HIS A 70 7.19 5.94 12.16
N GLY A 71 7.73 5.51 11.03
CA GLY A 71 8.64 4.36 10.97
C GLY A 71 9.84 4.52 11.91
N ARG A 72 10.49 5.69 11.90
CA ARG A 72 11.59 6.03 12.82
C ARG A 72 11.19 6.00 14.28
N TRP A 73 10.02 6.56 14.60
CA TRP A 73 9.52 6.57 15.98
C TRP A 73 9.19 5.16 16.45
N VAL A 74 8.58 4.34 15.60
CA VAL A 74 8.29 2.92 15.89
C VAL A 74 9.58 2.16 16.17
N ASP A 75 10.59 2.28 15.31
CA ASP A 75 11.89 1.61 15.49
C ASP A 75 12.64 2.10 16.74
N HIS A 76 12.48 3.39 17.11
CA HIS A 76 13.18 3.97 18.27
C HIS A 76 12.48 3.73 19.60
N PHE A 77 11.15 3.90 19.65
CA PHE A 77 10.36 3.87 20.89
C PHE A 77 9.56 2.58 21.10
N GLY A 78 9.40 1.77 20.04
CA GLY A 78 8.63 0.53 20.01
C GLY A 78 7.20 0.70 19.51
N GLN A 79 6.68 -0.38 18.93
CA GLN A 79 5.33 -0.44 18.34
C GLN A 79 4.24 -0.21 19.40
N SER A 80 4.39 -0.82 20.58
CA SER A 80 3.40 -0.76 21.66
C SER A 80 3.22 0.63 22.28
N ARG A 81 4.14 1.58 22.04
CA ARG A 81 4.04 2.96 22.50
C ARG A 81 3.59 3.91 21.41
N VAL A 82 4.17 3.78 20.22
CA VAL A 82 3.95 4.73 19.12
C VAL A 82 2.59 4.50 18.45
N LEU A 83 2.25 3.26 18.14
CA LEU A 83 1.03 2.97 17.39
C LEU A 83 -0.26 3.38 18.11
N PRO A 84 -0.42 3.12 19.45
CA PRO A 84 -1.59 3.60 20.18
C PRO A 84 -1.72 5.13 20.21
N LEU A 85 -0.61 5.85 20.35
CA LEU A 85 -0.64 7.32 20.33
C LEU A 85 -1.03 7.82 18.93
N ALA A 86 -0.40 7.28 17.88
CA ALA A 86 -0.68 7.67 16.50
C ALA A 86 -2.14 7.42 16.14
N ILE A 87 -2.69 6.22 16.42
CA ILE A 87 -4.09 5.91 16.10
C ILE A 87 -5.07 6.74 16.92
N SER A 88 -4.72 7.14 18.15
CA SER A 88 -5.57 8.03 18.95
C SER A 88 -5.64 9.44 18.36
N VAL A 89 -4.51 9.98 17.90
CA VAL A 89 -4.47 11.29 17.22
C VAL A 89 -5.17 11.21 15.86
N PHE A 90 -4.94 10.15 15.08
CA PHE A 90 -5.69 9.88 13.84
C PHE A 90 -7.19 9.86 14.11
N GLY A 91 -7.62 9.10 15.12
CA GLY A 91 -9.03 8.94 15.46
C GLY A 91 -9.67 10.26 15.88
N ALA A 92 -8.99 11.05 16.71
CA ALA A 92 -9.45 12.37 17.09
C ALA A 92 -9.55 13.32 15.88
N GLY A 93 -8.53 13.36 15.03
CA GLY A 93 -8.54 14.17 13.81
C GLY A 93 -9.68 13.79 12.87
N LEU A 94 -9.84 12.48 12.59
CA LEU A 94 -10.90 11.98 11.71
C LEU A 94 -12.31 12.26 12.29
N ALA A 95 -12.51 12.03 13.59
CA ALA A 95 -13.78 12.33 14.26
C ALA A 95 -14.11 13.82 14.22
N LEU A 96 -13.14 14.70 14.53
CA LEU A 96 -13.32 16.14 14.46
C LEU A 96 -13.58 16.63 13.04
N MET A 97 -12.95 16.02 12.02
CA MET A 97 -13.24 16.31 10.63
C MET A 97 -14.71 15.96 10.27
N MET A 98 -15.18 14.78 10.69
CA MET A 98 -16.57 14.38 10.47
C MET A 98 -17.54 15.35 11.16
N VAL A 99 -17.27 15.72 12.41
CA VAL A 99 -18.08 16.72 13.15
C VAL A 99 -18.06 18.08 12.47
N ALA A 100 -16.90 18.52 11.97
CA ALA A 100 -16.78 19.80 11.29
C ALA A 100 -17.59 19.86 9.99
N VAL A 101 -17.62 18.76 9.24
CA VAL A 101 -18.43 18.65 8.01
C VAL A 101 -19.92 18.61 8.32
N GLU A 102 -20.34 17.79 9.26
CA GLU A 102 -21.76 17.62 9.65
C GLU A 102 -22.37 18.87 10.29
N ASN A 103 -21.59 19.73 10.92
CA ASN A 103 -22.06 20.95 11.58
C ASN A 103 -21.69 22.23 10.83
N ASP A 104 -21.34 22.14 9.55
CA ASP A 104 -21.02 23.27 8.69
C ASP A 104 -19.97 24.25 9.27
N TRP A 105 -18.94 23.69 9.93
CA TRP A 105 -17.85 24.50 10.47
C TRP A 105 -17.06 25.18 9.33
N PRO A 106 -16.35 26.27 9.59
CA PRO A 106 -15.49 26.90 8.58
C PRO A 106 -14.60 25.85 7.92
N ARG A 107 -14.56 25.83 6.59
CA ARG A 107 -13.82 24.82 5.75
C ARG A 107 -12.39 24.62 6.17
N ALA A 108 -11.74 25.65 6.73
CA ALA A 108 -10.38 25.56 7.24
C ALA A 108 -10.20 24.43 8.28
N TRP A 109 -11.20 24.20 9.14
CA TRP A 109 -11.14 23.12 10.14
C TRP A 109 -11.21 21.74 9.50
N THR A 110 -11.99 21.55 8.45
CA THR A 110 -12.04 20.30 7.68
C THR A 110 -10.66 19.95 7.14
N TYR A 111 -9.95 20.91 6.55
CA TYR A 111 -8.58 20.72 6.07
C TYR A 111 -7.58 20.46 7.20
N VAL A 112 -7.65 21.20 8.29
CA VAL A 112 -6.76 21.02 9.47
C VAL A 112 -6.92 19.62 10.04
N PHE A 113 -8.16 19.18 10.26
CA PHE A 113 -8.42 17.87 10.85
C PHE A 113 -8.10 16.73 9.87
N ALA A 114 -8.33 16.89 8.57
CA ALA A 114 -7.89 15.95 7.55
C ALA A 114 -6.36 15.83 7.55
N ALA A 115 -5.63 16.95 7.61
CA ALA A 115 -4.17 16.94 7.73
C ALA A 115 -3.67 16.25 9.00
N VAL A 116 -4.29 16.53 10.15
CA VAL A 116 -3.95 15.89 11.44
C VAL A 116 -4.21 14.39 11.37
N ALA A 117 -5.35 13.97 10.84
CA ALA A 117 -5.68 12.56 10.67
C ALA A 117 -4.69 11.87 9.73
N GLY A 118 -4.41 12.44 8.56
CA GLY A 118 -3.43 11.89 7.62
C GLY A 118 -2.04 11.79 8.23
N ALA A 119 -1.54 12.87 8.82
CA ALA A 119 -0.23 12.91 9.46
C ALA A 119 -0.08 11.89 10.60
N ALA A 120 -1.18 11.49 11.24
CA ALA A 120 -1.18 10.55 12.35
C ALA A 120 -1.55 9.11 12.00
N LEU A 121 -1.84 8.79 10.73
CA LEU A 121 -2.18 7.42 10.31
C LEU A 121 -1.00 6.48 10.57
N PRO A 122 -1.15 5.45 11.44
CA PRO A 122 -0.03 4.60 11.83
C PRO A 122 0.40 3.66 10.72
N GLN A 123 1.72 3.46 10.58
CA GLN A 123 2.32 2.59 9.56
C GLN A 123 2.26 1.10 9.98
N VAL A 124 1.04 0.55 10.11
CA VAL A 124 0.82 -0.84 10.55
C VAL A 124 1.37 -1.84 9.54
N GLY A 125 1.26 -1.57 8.24
CA GLY A 125 1.78 -2.42 7.18
C GLY A 125 3.30 -2.63 7.25
N ALA A 126 4.07 -1.57 7.56
CA ALA A 126 5.50 -1.67 7.81
C ALA A 126 5.78 -2.40 9.14
N SER A 127 5.01 -2.08 10.18
CA SER A 127 5.17 -2.64 11.52
C SER A 127 4.91 -4.15 11.58
N VAL A 128 3.91 -4.67 10.85
CA VAL A 128 3.62 -6.12 10.81
C VAL A 128 4.75 -6.88 10.10
N ARG A 129 5.30 -6.34 9.01
CA ARG A 129 6.44 -6.96 8.30
C ARG A 129 7.69 -6.99 9.16
N THR A 130 7.97 -5.92 9.91
CA THR A 130 9.07 -5.89 10.89
C THR A 130 8.87 -6.93 11.99
N ARG A 131 7.63 -7.14 12.44
CA ARG A 131 7.30 -8.18 13.42
C ARG A 131 7.54 -9.60 12.87
N TRP A 132 7.15 -9.84 11.62
CA TRP A 132 7.47 -11.09 10.92
C TRP A 132 8.98 -11.33 10.81
N SER A 133 9.75 -10.30 10.43
CA SER A 133 11.22 -10.40 10.34
C SER A 133 11.88 -10.71 11.67
N HIS A 134 11.28 -10.25 12.78
CA HIS A 134 11.76 -10.55 14.13
C HIS A 134 11.37 -11.97 14.59
N LEU A 135 10.19 -12.44 14.19
CA LEU A 135 9.66 -13.74 14.63
C LEU A 135 10.25 -14.94 13.89
N LEU A 136 10.67 -14.73 12.65
CA LEU A 136 11.13 -15.79 11.75
C LEU A 136 12.63 -15.62 11.46
N ASP A 137 13.38 -16.72 11.48
CA ASP A 137 14.82 -16.73 11.17
C ASP A 137 15.08 -17.14 9.71
N GLU A 138 14.32 -18.13 9.21
CA GLU A 138 14.51 -18.71 7.90
C GLU A 138 14.05 -17.77 6.76
N PRO A 139 14.93 -17.47 5.78
CA PRO A 139 14.58 -16.57 4.66
C PRO A 139 13.34 -17.00 3.87
N GLY A 140 13.13 -18.31 3.71
CA GLY A 140 11.96 -18.85 3.02
C GLY A 140 10.65 -18.59 3.78
N GLU A 141 10.66 -18.71 5.10
CA GLU A 141 9.50 -18.39 5.95
C GLU A 141 9.19 -16.89 5.94
N LYS A 142 10.21 -16.02 6.00
CA LYS A 142 10.05 -14.56 5.88
C LYS A 142 9.42 -14.17 4.55
N GLN A 143 9.88 -14.77 3.46
CA GLN A 143 9.29 -14.54 2.14
C GLN A 143 7.82 -14.98 2.09
N THR A 144 7.48 -16.14 2.66
CA THR A 144 6.09 -16.60 2.76
C THR A 144 5.23 -15.65 3.59
N ALA A 145 5.76 -15.14 4.71
CA ALA A 145 5.07 -14.17 5.55
C ALA A 145 4.84 -12.83 4.82
N PHE A 146 5.82 -12.34 4.06
CA PHE A 146 5.67 -11.12 3.27
C PHE A 146 4.68 -11.29 2.12
N ALA A 147 4.64 -12.48 1.51
CA ALA A 147 3.63 -12.81 0.52
C ALA A 147 2.22 -12.90 1.12
N LEU A 148 2.08 -13.44 2.34
CA LEU A 148 0.82 -13.41 3.09
C LEU A 148 0.36 -11.98 3.32
N GLU A 149 1.25 -11.10 3.80
CA GLU A 149 0.90 -9.71 4.04
C GLU A 149 0.54 -8.96 2.75
N ALA A 150 1.19 -9.28 1.62
CA ALA A 150 0.81 -8.73 0.32
C ALA A 150 -0.60 -9.16 -0.11
N VAL A 151 -0.95 -10.44 0.08
CA VAL A 151 -2.31 -10.96 -0.17
C VAL A 151 -3.34 -10.27 0.74
N LEU A 152 -3.01 -10.06 2.02
CA LEU A 152 -3.88 -9.37 2.96
C LEU A 152 -4.04 -7.89 2.60
N ASP A 153 -3.01 -7.23 2.07
CA ASP A 153 -3.12 -5.87 1.53
C ASP A 153 -4.10 -5.81 0.34
N GLU A 154 -4.03 -6.78 -0.60
CA GLU A 154 -5.02 -6.87 -1.68
C GLU A 154 -6.45 -7.03 -1.15
N VAL A 155 -6.65 -7.85 -0.11
CA VAL A 155 -7.97 -7.98 0.54
C VAL A 155 -8.44 -6.64 1.11
N VAL A 156 -7.56 -5.88 1.75
CA VAL A 156 -7.88 -4.53 2.28
C VAL A 156 -8.30 -3.58 1.16
N PHE A 157 -7.59 -3.58 0.03
CA PHE A 157 -7.89 -2.70 -1.10
C PHE A 157 -9.12 -3.14 -1.92
N VAL A 158 -9.52 -4.40 -1.85
CA VAL A 158 -10.79 -4.88 -2.44
C VAL A 158 -11.97 -4.62 -1.52
N VAL A 159 -11.85 -4.97 -0.24
CA VAL A 159 -12.95 -4.89 0.72
C VAL A 159 -13.23 -3.46 1.20
N GLY A 160 -12.17 -2.67 1.42
CA GLY A 160 -12.30 -1.33 2.01
C GLY A 160 -13.16 -0.37 1.19
N PRO A 161 -12.91 -0.15 -0.12
CA PRO A 161 -13.73 0.71 -0.95
C PRO A 161 -15.19 0.27 -1.05
N VAL A 162 -15.43 -1.04 -1.13
CA VAL A 162 -16.79 -1.60 -1.14
C VAL A 162 -17.48 -1.31 0.17
N LEU A 163 -16.82 -1.57 1.29
CA LEU A 163 -17.40 -1.37 2.61
C LEU A 163 -17.71 0.10 2.89
N VAL A 164 -16.76 1.01 2.62
CA VAL A 164 -16.96 2.45 2.86
C VAL A 164 -18.08 3.01 1.99
N THR A 165 -18.15 2.59 0.72
CA THR A 165 -19.21 3.05 -0.20
C THR A 165 -20.58 2.53 0.23
N LEU A 166 -20.72 1.23 0.49
CA LEU A 166 -21.98 0.64 0.93
C LEU A 166 -22.51 1.32 2.21
N LEU A 167 -21.64 1.52 3.21
CA LEU A 167 -22.04 2.17 4.46
C LEU A 167 -22.42 3.64 4.26
N ALA A 168 -21.66 4.37 3.44
CA ALA A 168 -21.90 5.78 3.19
C ALA A 168 -23.18 6.02 2.37
N THR A 169 -23.47 5.15 1.40
CA THR A 169 -24.63 5.32 0.51
C THR A 169 -25.92 4.68 1.03
N SER A 170 -25.82 3.59 1.82
CA SER A 170 -27.00 2.86 2.29
C SER A 170 -27.46 3.27 3.69
N TRP A 171 -26.60 3.92 4.47
CA TRP A 171 -26.91 4.27 5.85
C TRP A 171 -26.80 5.79 6.09
N HIS A 172 -25.57 6.30 6.14
CA HIS A 172 -25.27 7.71 6.36
C HIS A 172 -23.86 8.05 5.82
N PRO A 173 -23.63 9.21 5.22
CA PRO A 173 -22.31 9.59 4.69
C PRO A 173 -21.14 9.39 5.66
N VAL A 174 -21.37 9.59 6.97
CA VAL A 174 -20.37 9.39 8.03
C VAL A 174 -20.10 7.91 8.34
N ALA A 175 -21.04 6.99 8.03
CA ALA A 175 -20.96 5.60 8.49
C ALA A 175 -19.72 4.86 7.96
N GLY A 176 -19.33 5.11 6.72
CA GLY A 176 -18.12 4.53 6.13
C GLY A 176 -16.84 4.96 6.83
N LEU A 177 -16.70 6.25 7.12
CA LEU A 177 -15.56 6.79 7.88
C LEU A 177 -15.56 6.33 9.34
N THR A 178 -16.75 6.19 9.94
CA THR A 178 -16.88 5.63 11.31
C THR A 178 -16.39 4.18 11.36
N ALA A 179 -16.73 3.36 10.35
CA ALA A 179 -16.22 1.99 10.25
C ALA A 179 -14.70 1.95 10.08
N ALA A 180 -14.13 2.85 9.27
CA ALA A 180 -12.69 3.01 9.12
C ALA A 180 -12.03 3.41 10.46
N LEU A 181 -12.61 4.37 11.17
CA LEU A 181 -12.14 4.81 12.48
C LEU A 181 -12.14 3.65 13.49
N VAL A 182 -13.27 2.96 13.62
CA VAL A 182 -13.43 1.85 14.58
C VAL A 182 -12.47 0.71 14.26
N SER A 183 -12.40 0.27 13.00
CA SER A 183 -11.48 -0.79 12.59
C SER A 183 -10.02 -0.41 12.83
N GLY A 184 -9.63 0.81 12.49
CA GLY A 184 -8.28 1.33 12.74
C GLY A 184 -7.92 1.33 14.22
N VAL A 185 -8.79 1.90 15.06
CA VAL A 185 -8.57 1.97 16.51
C VAL A 185 -8.51 0.58 17.12
N VAL A 186 -9.55 -0.25 16.92
CA VAL A 186 -9.61 -1.61 17.49
C VAL A 186 -8.43 -2.46 17.00
N GLY A 187 -8.18 -2.48 15.69
CA GLY A 187 -7.11 -3.28 15.11
C GLY A 187 -5.72 -2.85 15.61
N THR A 188 -5.46 -1.52 15.65
CA THR A 188 -4.15 -1.00 16.08
C THR A 188 -3.89 -1.24 17.56
N PHE A 189 -4.88 -1.03 18.44
CA PHE A 189 -4.73 -1.35 19.86
C PHE A 189 -4.55 -2.85 20.09
N ALA A 190 -5.33 -3.71 19.39
CA ALA A 190 -5.18 -5.17 19.45
C ALA A 190 -3.79 -5.62 18.96
N PHE A 191 -3.27 -5.01 17.89
CA PHE A 191 -1.92 -5.27 17.39
C PHE A 191 -0.86 -4.83 18.39
N ALA A 192 -0.92 -3.61 18.90
CA ALA A 192 0.06 -3.04 19.84
C ALA A 192 0.09 -3.76 21.19
N ALA A 193 -1.05 -4.32 21.65
CA ALA A 193 -1.14 -5.07 22.89
C ALA A 193 -0.32 -6.38 22.88
N GLN A 194 0.04 -6.90 21.70
CA GLN A 194 0.76 -8.17 21.54
C GLN A 194 2.28 -7.97 21.65
N ARG A 195 2.75 -7.64 22.85
CA ARG A 195 4.15 -7.29 23.12
C ARG A 195 5.14 -8.44 22.97
N ARG A 196 4.69 -9.72 23.04
CA ARG A 196 5.57 -10.90 22.95
C ARG A 196 6.22 -11.06 21.58
N THR A 197 5.58 -10.57 20.52
CA THR A 197 6.06 -10.63 19.15
C THR A 197 6.63 -9.30 18.66
N GLU A 198 6.65 -8.28 19.52
CA GLU A 198 7.18 -6.95 19.21
C GLU A 198 8.70 -6.99 19.08
N PRO A 199 9.28 -6.43 18.00
CA PRO A 199 10.72 -6.27 17.89
C PRO A 199 11.27 -5.35 19.00
N PRO A 200 12.52 -5.56 19.47
CA PRO A 200 13.13 -4.70 20.47
C PRO A 200 13.31 -3.28 19.94
N ALA A 201 12.90 -2.28 20.73
CA ALA A 201 13.06 -0.87 20.38
C ALA A 201 14.54 -0.46 20.29
N GLY A 202 14.86 0.52 19.46
CA GLY A 202 16.22 0.94 19.13
C GLY A 202 17.11 1.29 20.33
N ARG A 203 16.53 1.74 21.45
CA ARG A 203 17.28 1.97 22.72
C ARG A 203 17.77 0.68 23.37
N SER A 204 17.06 -0.42 23.18
CA SER A 204 17.37 -1.75 23.72
C SER A 204 17.98 -2.69 22.69
N ALA A 205 18.08 -2.24 21.43
CA ALA A 205 18.63 -3.05 20.35
C ALA A 205 20.15 -3.14 20.43
N PRO A 206 20.75 -4.28 20.04
CA PRO A 206 22.21 -4.43 19.90
C PRO A 206 22.81 -3.34 19.01
N ALA A 207 24.09 -3.03 19.19
CA ALA A 207 24.79 -1.99 18.42
C ALA A 207 24.71 -2.21 16.90
N ALA A 208 24.76 -3.47 16.46
CA ALA A 208 24.58 -3.85 15.06
C ALA A 208 23.20 -3.47 14.48
N ALA A 209 22.15 -3.54 15.30
CA ALA A 209 20.79 -3.14 14.90
C ALA A 209 20.61 -1.61 14.77
N ARG A 210 21.58 -0.83 15.27
CA ARG A 210 21.63 0.64 15.20
C ARG A 210 22.55 1.16 14.09
N ALA A 211 23.06 0.28 13.24
CA ALA A 211 23.92 0.65 12.12
C ALA A 211 23.28 1.66 11.15
N ALA A 212 24.10 2.28 10.32
CA ALA A 212 23.63 3.28 9.36
C ALA A 212 22.71 2.68 8.30
N MET A 213 21.69 3.44 7.90
CA MET A 213 20.80 3.08 6.78
C MET A 213 21.62 2.98 5.48
N PRO A 214 21.46 1.92 4.68
CA PRO A 214 22.07 1.82 3.36
C PRO A 214 21.32 2.70 2.34
N TRP A 215 21.48 4.02 2.46
CA TRP A 215 20.68 5.02 1.73
C TRP A 215 20.67 4.82 0.21
N ARG A 216 21.79 4.41 -0.38
CA ARG A 216 21.82 4.18 -1.85
C ARG A 216 20.84 3.10 -2.27
N LEU A 217 20.77 1.98 -1.55
CA LEU A 217 19.84 0.90 -1.83
C LEU A 217 18.40 1.35 -1.54
N VAL A 218 18.15 1.90 -0.35
CA VAL A 218 16.79 2.29 0.08
C VAL A 218 16.19 3.36 -0.84
N LEU A 219 16.96 4.38 -1.22
CA LEU A 219 16.49 5.41 -2.16
C LEU A 219 16.28 4.87 -3.58
N THR A 220 17.12 3.92 -4.03
CA THR A 220 16.88 3.24 -5.30
C THR A 220 15.58 2.43 -5.28
N LEU A 221 15.33 1.68 -4.21
CA LEU A 221 14.10 0.92 -4.04
C LEU A 221 12.88 1.85 -3.91
N ALA A 222 13.02 2.99 -3.21
CA ALA A 222 11.99 4.01 -3.12
C ALA A 222 11.66 4.63 -4.49
N LEU A 223 12.68 4.86 -5.33
CA LEU A 223 12.50 5.33 -6.70
C LEU A 223 11.77 4.29 -7.56
N VAL A 224 12.11 3.00 -7.44
CA VAL A 224 11.36 1.92 -8.08
C VAL A 224 9.91 1.95 -7.63
N CYS A 225 9.65 2.03 -6.32
CA CYS A 225 8.30 2.11 -5.76
C CYS A 225 7.53 3.34 -6.25
N LEU A 226 8.18 4.51 -6.33
CA LEU A 226 7.58 5.75 -6.84
C LEU A 226 7.15 5.61 -8.30
N THR A 227 8.00 5.06 -9.13
CA THR A 227 7.66 4.87 -10.56
C THR A 227 6.60 3.81 -10.78
N LEU A 228 6.58 2.76 -9.95
CA LEU A 228 5.50 1.77 -9.94
C LEU A 228 4.19 2.37 -9.40
N GLY A 229 4.26 3.24 -8.39
CA GLY A 229 3.11 4.03 -7.96
C GLY A 229 2.54 4.89 -9.09
N ALA A 230 3.39 5.55 -9.86
CA ALA A 230 2.96 6.31 -11.04
C ALA A 230 2.32 5.44 -12.11
N LEU A 231 2.86 4.21 -12.33
CA LEU A 231 2.23 3.21 -13.20
C LEU A 231 0.83 2.85 -12.69
N PHE A 232 0.68 2.59 -11.38
CA PHE A 232 -0.62 2.23 -10.80
C PHE A 232 -1.65 3.35 -10.95
N GLY A 233 -1.31 4.59 -10.57
CA GLY A 233 -2.21 5.71 -10.69
C GLY A 233 -2.61 6.00 -12.14
N ALA A 234 -1.67 5.91 -13.07
CA ALA A 234 -1.94 6.06 -14.49
C ALA A 234 -2.86 4.96 -15.02
N ALA A 235 -2.57 3.69 -14.72
CA ALA A 235 -3.37 2.56 -15.19
C ALA A 235 -4.79 2.57 -14.62
N GLU A 236 -4.96 2.98 -13.36
CA GLU A 236 -6.27 3.09 -12.72
C GLU A 236 -7.16 4.11 -13.44
N VAL A 237 -6.68 5.35 -13.58
CA VAL A 237 -7.43 6.43 -14.26
C VAL A 237 -7.72 6.06 -15.71
N THR A 238 -6.74 5.52 -16.42
CA THR A 238 -6.89 5.14 -17.83
C THR A 238 -7.89 4.00 -18.02
N THR A 239 -7.91 3.02 -17.10
CA THR A 239 -8.88 1.90 -17.16
C THR A 239 -10.31 2.39 -16.94
N VAL A 240 -10.52 3.38 -16.07
CA VAL A 240 -11.83 4.01 -15.88
C VAL A 240 -12.26 4.74 -17.15
N ALA A 241 -11.37 5.52 -17.75
CA ALA A 241 -11.64 6.23 -19.00
C ALA A 241 -11.92 5.27 -20.17
N PHE A 242 -11.16 4.17 -20.29
CA PHE A 242 -11.40 3.13 -21.27
C PHE A 242 -12.81 2.53 -21.15
N ALA A 243 -13.26 2.21 -19.92
CA ALA A 243 -14.59 1.67 -19.68
C ALA A 243 -15.68 2.70 -20.04
N GLU A 244 -15.46 3.98 -19.81
CA GLU A 244 -16.36 5.07 -20.15
C GLU A 244 -16.46 5.29 -21.68
N GLU A 245 -15.33 5.28 -22.40
CA GLU A 245 -15.28 5.35 -23.88
C GLU A 245 -16.06 4.21 -24.55
N HIS A 246 -16.12 3.04 -23.88
CA HIS A 246 -16.93 1.89 -24.36
C HIS A 246 -18.38 1.90 -23.88
N GLY A 247 -18.85 3.00 -23.25
CA GLY A 247 -20.23 3.12 -22.74
C GLY A 247 -20.57 2.22 -21.56
N GLN A 248 -19.57 1.65 -20.89
CA GLN A 248 -19.71 0.65 -19.83
C GLN A 248 -18.93 1.05 -18.55
N ARG A 249 -19.09 2.28 -18.09
CA ARG A 249 -18.35 2.81 -16.92
C ARG A 249 -18.39 1.89 -15.70
N TRP A 250 -19.48 1.16 -15.49
CA TRP A 250 -19.63 0.21 -14.39
C TRP A 250 -18.64 -0.97 -14.45
N VAL A 251 -18.08 -1.29 -15.63
CA VAL A 251 -17.12 -2.38 -15.83
C VAL A 251 -15.73 -2.01 -15.31
N ALA A 252 -15.42 -0.72 -15.14
CA ALA A 252 -14.10 -0.27 -14.68
C ALA A 252 -13.66 -0.98 -13.39
N GLY A 253 -14.57 -1.09 -12.42
CA GLY A 253 -14.29 -1.80 -11.17
C GLY A 253 -13.95 -3.28 -11.37
N TRP A 254 -14.61 -3.97 -12.32
CA TRP A 254 -14.32 -5.37 -12.63
C TRP A 254 -12.98 -5.54 -13.35
N LEU A 255 -12.61 -4.60 -14.20
CA LEU A 255 -11.31 -4.58 -14.86
C LEU A 255 -10.17 -4.42 -13.84
N LEU A 256 -10.29 -3.48 -12.93
CA LEU A 256 -9.34 -3.30 -11.84
C LEU A 256 -9.32 -4.49 -10.87
N ALA A 257 -10.48 -5.09 -10.59
CA ALA A 257 -10.56 -6.32 -9.81
C ALA A 257 -9.88 -7.49 -10.50
N ALA A 258 -9.96 -7.62 -11.83
CA ALA A 258 -9.22 -8.65 -12.58
C ALA A 258 -7.69 -8.43 -12.46
N TRP A 259 -7.25 -7.18 -12.52
CA TRP A 259 -5.82 -6.83 -12.32
C TRP A 259 -5.34 -7.22 -10.92
N SER A 260 -6.09 -6.83 -9.88
CA SER A 260 -5.82 -7.21 -8.48
C SER A 260 -5.88 -8.72 -8.26
N LEU A 261 -6.80 -9.43 -8.93
CA LEU A 261 -6.88 -10.90 -8.86
C LEU A 261 -5.60 -11.55 -9.41
N GLY A 262 -5.04 -11.03 -10.49
CA GLY A 262 -3.74 -11.46 -11.02
C GLY A 262 -2.63 -11.32 -9.97
N SER A 263 -2.56 -10.16 -9.31
CA SER A 263 -1.61 -9.88 -8.22
C SER A 263 -1.78 -10.85 -7.04
N LEU A 264 -3.01 -11.05 -6.60
CA LEU A 264 -3.37 -11.96 -5.49
C LEU A 264 -2.92 -13.41 -5.80
N LEU A 265 -3.25 -13.92 -6.99
CA LEU A 265 -2.85 -15.27 -7.40
C LEU A 265 -1.33 -15.42 -7.46
N ALA A 266 -0.62 -14.43 -8.03
CA ALA A 266 0.83 -14.41 -8.09
C ALA A 266 1.46 -14.30 -6.69
N GLY A 267 0.88 -13.52 -5.79
CA GLY A 267 1.30 -13.40 -4.40
C GLY A 267 1.23 -14.73 -3.66
N LEU A 268 0.10 -15.44 -3.79
CA LEU A 268 -0.09 -16.78 -3.22
C LEU A 268 0.97 -17.78 -3.72
N VAL A 269 1.24 -17.79 -5.03
CA VAL A 269 2.26 -18.66 -5.61
C VAL A 269 3.67 -18.26 -5.16
N THR A 270 3.96 -16.96 -5.15
CA THR A 270 5.29 -16.43 -4.76
C THR A 270 5.67 -16.80 -3.34
N GLY A 271 4.71 -16.77 -2.42
CA GLY A 271 4.94 -17.14 -1.02
C GLY A 271 5.09 -18.63 -0.76
N ALA A 272 4.61 -19.46 -1.70
CA ALA A 272 4.66 -20.91 -1.56
C ALA A 272 5.88 -21.55 -2.24
N VAL A 273 6.49 -20.86 -3.19
CA VAL A 273 7.62 -21.36 -3.98
C VAL A 273 8.94 -20.97 -3.32
N ALA A 274 9.83 -21.95 -3.13
CA ALA A 274 11.21 -21.70 -2.75
C ALA A 274 11.99 -21.19 -3.98
N TRP A 275 12.17 -19.88 -4.06
CA TRP A 275 12.85 -19.24 -5.18
C TRP A 275 14.36 -19.49 -5.13
N ARG A 276 14.94 -19.96 -6.23
CA ARG A 276 16.40 -20.09 -6.41
C ARG A 276 17.06 -18.75 -6.77
N SER A 277 16.30 -17.82 -7.35
CA SER A 277 16.78 -16.51 -7.77
C SER A 277 16.79 -15.54 -6.57
N SER A 278 17.83 -14.68 -6.50
CA SER A 278 17.94 -13.64 -5.49
C SER A 278 16.85 -12.56 -5.62
N PRO A 279 16.51 -11.85 -4.53
CA PRO A 279 15.46 -10.82 -4.56
C PRO A 279 15.75 -9.69 -5.58
N ASP A 280 17.02 -9.32 -5.77
CA ASP A 280 17.42 -8.30 -6.74
C ASP A 280 17.13 -8.73 -8.18
N VAL A 281 17.36 -9.99 -8.52
CA VAL A 281 17.03 -10.55 -9.83
C VAL A 281 15.50 -10.58 -10.04
N ARG A 282 14.75 -10.99 -9.01
CA ARG A 282 13.27 -10.99 -9.07
C ARG A 282 12.70 -9.58 -9.22
N LEU A 283 13.26 -8.59 -8.52
CA LEU A 283 12.87 -7.19 -8.64
C LEU A 283 13.05 -6.69 -10.08
N ARG A 284 14.21 -6.96 -10.71
CA ARG A 284 14.51 -6.53 -12.08
C ARG A 284 13.55 -7.15 -13.10
N TRP A 285 13.37 -8.47 -13.05
CA TRP A 285 12.47 -9.15 -13.97
C TRP A 285 11.00 -8.80 -13.70
N GLY A 286 10.60 -8.67 -12.43
CA GLY A 286 9.26 -8.26 -12.06
C GLY A 286 8.93 -6.85 -12.55
N SER A 287 9.82 -5.88 -12.33
CA SER A 287 9.64 -4.51 -12.83
C SER A 287 9.60 -4.44 -14.36
N ALA A 288 10.44 -5.24 -15.05
CA ALA A 288 10.40 -5.35 -16.51
C ALA A 288 9.10 -5.98 -16.99
N ALA A 289 8.60 -7.02 -16.31
CA ALA A 289 7.33 -7.65 -16.63
C ALA A 289 6.15 -6.70 -16.41
N MET A 290 6.17 -5.87 -15.35
CA MET A 290 5.15 -4.84 -15.13
C MET A 290 5.13 -3.79 -16.25
N ALA A 291 6.31 -3.33 -16.70
CA ALA A 291 6.41 -2.42 -17.84
C ALA A 291 5.84 -3.07 -19.11
N LEU A 292 6.26 -4.29 -19.40
CA LEU A 292 5.83 -5.03 -20.59
C LEU A 292 4.31 -5.29 -20.58
N ALA A 293 3.73 -5.53 -19.43
CA ALA A 293 2.29 -5.76 -19.28
C ALA A 293 1.43 -4.52 -19.62
N MET A 294 1.99 -3.31 -19.55
CA MET A 294 1.28 -2.08 -19.92
C MET A 294 1.24 -1.85 -21.44
N ALA A 295 2.21 -2.40 -22.19
CA ALA A 295 2.30 -2.15 -23.63
C ALA A 295 1.08 -2.65 -24.43
N PRO A 296 0.56 -3.87 -24.24
CA PRO A 296 -0.59 -4.35 -25.00
C PRO A 296 -1.89 -3.59 -24.69
N LEU A 297 -2.02 -2.96 -23.50
CA LEU A 297 -3.22 -2.20 -23.12
C LEU A 297 -3.51 -1.03 -24.06
N MET A 298 -2.49 -0.48 -24.72
CA MET A 298 -2.62 0.59 -25.71
C MET A 298 -3.33 0.17 -27.00
N PHE A 299 -3.45 -1.13 -27.24
CA PHE A 299 -3.95 -1.70 -28.52
C PHE A 299 -5.20 -2.56 -28.30
N VAL A 300 -5.78 -2.52 -27.11
CA VAL A 300 -6.97 -3.31 -26.78
C VAL A 300 -8.22 -2.49 -27.04
N ASP A 301 -9.13 -3.03 -27.88
CA ASP A 301 -10.37 -2.37 -28.30
C ASP A 301 -11.61 -3.03 -27.72
N SER A 302 -11.49 -4.01 -26.82
CA SER A 302 -12.64 -4.68 -26.24
C SER A 302 -12.50 -4.94 -24.74
N VAL A 303 -13.59 -4.75 -24.00
CA VAL A 303 -13.65 -4.95 -22.55
C VAL A 303 -13.24 -6.35 -22.10
N PRO A 304 -13.69 -7.46 -22.75
CA PRO A 304 -13.28 -8.79 -22.34
C PRO A 304 -11.76 -9.03 -22.51
N LEU A 305 -11.18 -8.54 -23.61
CA LEU A 305 -9.74 -8.66 -23.84
C LEU A 305 -8.97 -7.80 -22.83
N MET A 306 -9.45 -6.61 -22.52
CA MET A 306 -8.86 -5.74 -21.48
C MET A 306 -8.81 -6.45 -20.12
N ALA A 307 -9.89 -7.14 -19.72
CA ALA A 307 -9.93 -7.92 -18.50
C ALA A 307 -8.85 -9.03 -18.46
N VAL A 308 -8.68 -9.74 -19.56
CA VAL A 308 -7.65 -10.80 -19.67
C VAL A 308 -6.24 -10.21 -19.62
N VAL A 309 -5.98 -9.13 -20.35
CA VAL A 309 -4.65 -8.49 -20.36
C VAL A 309 -4.30 -7.91 -19.01
N LEU A 310 -5.25 -7.25 -18.33
CA LEU A 310 -5.07 -6.75 -16.97
C LEU A 310 -4.83 -7.89 -15.97
N LEU A 311 -5.62 -8.97 -16.02
CA LEU A 311 -5.43 -10.15 -15.18
C LEU A 311 -4.00 -10.70 -15.32
N VAL A 312 -3.55 -10.88 -16.56
CA VAL A 312 -2.18 -11.38 -16.86
C VAL A 312 -1.12 -10.38 -16.38
N GLY A 313 -1.33 -9.08 -16.63
CA GLY A 313 -0.43 -8.03 -16.17
C GLY A 313 -0.32 -7.98 -14.64
N GLY A 314 -1.39 -8.28 -13.93
CA GLY A 314 -1.44 -8.35 -12.48
C GLY A 314 -0.47 -9.36 -11.87
N PHE A 315 -0.13 -10.45 -12.57
CA PHE A 315 0.81 -11.46 -12.07
C PHE A 315 2.23 -10.92 -11.78
N ALA A 316 2.60 -9.77 -12.31
CA ALA A 316 3.90 -9.15 -12.05
C ALA A 316 3.92 -8.29 -10.77
N ILE A 317 2.78 -7.87 -10.23
CA ILE A 317 2.70 -6.89 -9.12
C ILE A 317 3.26 -7.46 -7.82
N ALA A 318 2.60 -8.47 -7.25
CA ALA A 318 2.96 -9.02 -5.95
C ALA A 318 4.42 -9.56 -5.91
N PRO A 319 4.92 -10.33 -6.90
CA PRO A 319 6.30 -10.78 -6.89
C PRO A 319 7.32 -9.64 -6.85
N THR A 320 7.04 -8.53 -7.56
CA THR A 320 7.91 -7.34 -7.59
C THR A 320 7.91 -6.64 -6.22
N MET A 321 6.75 -6.43 -5.63
CA MET A 321 6.62 -5.80 -4.31
C MET A 321 7.26 -6.64 -3.21
N ILE A 322 7.01 -7.95 -3.21
CA ILE A 322 7.60 -8.90 -2.26
C ILE A 322 9.14 -8.87 -2.39
N ALA A 323 9.68 -8.83 -3.61
CA ALA A 323 11.11 -8.75 -3.83
C ALA A 323 11.71 -7.45 -3.28
N ALA A 324 11.06 -6.30 -3.50
CA ALA A 324 11.50 -5.01 -2.95
C ALA A 324 11.51 -5.02 -1.42
N MET A 325 10.45 -5.51 -0.77
CA MET A 325 10.35 -5.62 0.68
C MET A 325 11.39 -6.60 1.25
N THR A 326 11.63 -7.72 0.57
CA THR A 326 12.67 -8.69 0.97
C THR A 326 14.08 -8.07 0.87
N MET A 327 14.36 -7.25 -0.14
CA MET A 327 15.65 -6.53 -0.23
C MET A 327 15.84 -5.55 0.93
N VAL A 328 14.80 -4.85 1.36
CA VAL A 328 14.85 -3.99 2.57
C VAL A 328 15.13 -4.85 3.80
N GLU A 329 14.42 -5.95 3.97
CA GLU A 329 14.58 -6.87 5.11
C GLU A 329 16.01 -7.40 5.23
N GLN A 330 16.62 -7.77 4.10
CA GLN A 330 17.95 -8.36 4.08
C GLN A 330 19.11 -7.37 4.28
N HIS A 331 18.90 -6.08 4.02
CA HIS A 331 20.00 -5.11 3.98
C HIS A 331 19.85 -3.95 4.96
N VAL A 332 18.63 -3.67 5.43
CA VAL A 332 18.39 -2.61 6.40
C VAL A 332 18.58 -3.17 7.81
N PRO A 333 19.32 -2.47 8.70
CA PRO A 333 19.46 -2.88 10.08
C PRO A 333 18.11 -3.06 10.79
N ALA A 334 18.00 -4.10 11.63
CA ALA A 334 16.74 -4.44 12.31
C ALA A 334 16.13 -3.26 13.10
N GLY A 335 16.98 -2.41 13.70
CA GLY A 335 16.51 -1.20 14.43
C GLY A 335 16.05 -0.04 13.55
N ARG A 336 16.05 -0.20 12.22
CA ARG A 336 15.56 0.79 11.24
C ARG A 336 14.67 0.17 10.15
N LEU A 337 14.23 -1.05 10.39
CA LEU A 337 13.52 -1.83 9.37
C LEU A 337 12.14 -1.24 9.06
N THR A 338 11.41 -0.78 10.08
CA THR A 338 10.11 -0.12 9.88
C THR A 338 10.27 1.19 9.11
N GLU A 339 11.30 1.97 9.40
CA GLU A 339 11.65 3.16 8.63
C GLU A 339 11.92 2.81 7.15
N GLY A 340 12.73 1.79 6.90
CA GLY A 340 13.04 1.34 5.54
C GLY A 340 11.80 0.90 4.75
N MET A 341 10.93 0.13 5.37
CA MET A 341 9.67 -0.32 4.75
C MET A 341 8.68 0.85 4.52
N ALA A 342 8.62 1.80 5.46
CA ALA A 342 7.80 3.00 5.32
C ALA A 342 8.27 3.88 4.16
N ILE A 343 9.58 3.99 3.92
CA ILE A 343 10.13 4.73 2.77
C ILE A 343 9.64 4.14 1.44
N LEU A 344 9.61 2.82 1.31
CA LEU A 344 9.12 2.17 0.10
C LEU A 344 7.62 2.44 -0.11
N HIS A 345 6.83 2.30 0.95
CA HIS A 345 5.40 2.60 0.91
C HIS A 345 5.13 4.06 0.53
N THR A 346 5.85 5.00 1.14
CA THR A 346 5.78 6.43 0.79
C THR A 346 6.13 6.65 -0.69
N GLY A 347 7.11 5.91 -1.21
CA GLY A 347 7.45 5.95 -2.65
C GLY A 347 6.26 5.61 -3.52
N ILE A 348 5.55 4.51 -3.24
CA ILE A 348 4.35 4.10 -3.99
C ILE A 348 3.28 5.22 -3.92
N VAL A 349 2.90 5.64 -2.72
CA VAL A 349 1.84 6.66 -2.51
C VAL A 349 2.19 7.97 -3.22
N ALA A 350 3.44 8.42 -3.11
CA ALA A 350 3.91 9.65 -3.76
C ALA A 350 3.91 9.56 -5.29
N GLY A 351 3.99 8.35 -5.86
CA GLY A 351 3.94 8.13 -7.30
C GLY A 351 2.53 8.13 -7.88
N VAL A 352 1.53 7.62 -7.12
CA VAL A 352 0.16 7.43 -7.63
C VAL A 352 -0.45 8.73 -8.14
N ALA A 353 -0.39 9.81 -7.37
CA ALA A 353 -1.03 11.08 -7.73
C ALA A 353 -0.44 11.73 -9.01
N PRO A 354 0.89 11.86 -9.19
CA PRO A 354 1.46 12.35 -10.44
C PRO A 354 1.10 11.46 -11.63
N GLY A 355 1.16 10.12 -11.46
CA GLY A 355 0.80 9.18 -12.52
C GLY A 355 -0.65 9.33 -12.98
N ALA A 356 -1.58 9.39 -12.03
CA ALA A 356 -2.99 9.63 -12.28
C ALA A 356 -3.25 10.98 -12.96
N SER A 357 -2.58 12.05 -12.50
CA SER A 357 -2.75 13.40 -13.05
C SER A 357 -2.27 13.50 -14.49
N VAL A 358 -1.08 12.96 -14.79
CA VAL A 358 -0.54 12.96 -16.16
C VAL A 358 -1.40 12.08 -17.07
N ALA A 359 -1.83 10.91 -16.61
CA ALA A 359 -2.70 10.05 -17.40
C ALA A 359 -4.06 10.71 -17.68
N GLY A 360 -4.68 11.34 -16.67
CA GLY A 360 -5.92 12.11 -16.85
C GLY A 360 -5.78 13.19 -17.90
N PHE A 361 -4.70 13.97 -17.87
CA PHE A 361 -4.42 14.97 -18.89
C PHE A 361 -4.32 14.36 -20.30
N VAL A 362 -3.65 13.21 -20.43
CA VAL A 362 -3.53 12.53 -21.74
C VAL A 362 -4.88 11.94 -22.17
N VAL A 363 -5.70 11.42 -21.26
CA VAL A 363 -7.06 10.96 -21.56
C VAL A 363 -7.88 12.10 -22.18
N ASP A 364 -7.88 13.27 -21.56
CA ASP A 364 -8.66 14.43 -22.00
C ASP A 364 -8.29 14.92 -23.42
N HIS A 365 -7.04 14.68 -23.85
CA HIS A 365 -6.54 15.18 -25.13
C HIS A 365 -6.41 14.11 -26.22
N SER A 366 -6.21 12.86 -25.84
CA SER A 366 -5.80 11.79 -26.76
C SER A 366 -6.50 10.45 -26.53
N GLY A 367 -7.39 10.38 -25.54
CA GLY A 367 -8.16 9.18 -25.21
C GLY A 367 -7.41 8.15 -24.33
N ALA A 368 -8.14 7.14 -23.89
CA ALA A 368 -7.65 6.14 -22.95
C ALA A 368 -6.51 5.29 -23.53
N SER A 369 -6.61 4.86 -24.80
CA SER A 369 -5.56 4.05 -25.44
C SER A 369 -4.19 4.71 -25.41
N ALA A 370 -4.12 6.03 -25.69
CA ALA A 370 -2.88 6.80 -25.62
C ALA A 370 -2.40 6.99 -24.18
N ALA A 371 -3.31 7.11 -23.21
CA ALA A 371 -2.97 7.35 -21.81
C ALA A 371 -2.30 6.14 -21.14
N TYR A 372 -2.49 4.90 -21.61
CA TYR A 372 -1.71 3.75 -21.15
C TYR A 372 -0.20 3.90 -21.39
N ALA A 373 0.23 4.78 -22.33
CA ALA A 373 1.64 5.11 -22.50
C ALA A 373 2.25 5.70 -21.23
N VAL A 374 1.49 6.46 -20.43
CA VAL A 374 1.96 7.02 -19.15
C VAL A 374 2.28 5.89 -18.16
N ALA A 375 1.42 4.88 -18.07
CA ALA A 375 1.67 3.70 -17.24
C ALA A 375 2.89 2.90 -17.75
N LEU A 376 3.03 2.73 -19.07
CA LEU A 376 4.19 2.10 -19.68
C LEU A 376 5.48 2.84 -19.36
N VAL A 377 5.51 4.16 -19.51
CA VAL A 377 6.69 5.00 -19.17
C VAL A 377 7.04 4.86 -17.69
N GLY A 378 6.06 4.92 -16.77
CA GLY A 378 6.26 4.68 -15.35
C GLY A 378 6.90 3.31 -15.09
N GLY A 379 6.38 2.25 -15.73
CA GLY A 379 6.93 0.91 -15.64
C GLY A 379 8.37 0.79 -16.17
N VAL A 380 8.65 1.39 -17.33
CA VAL A 380 10.01 1.41 -17.92
C VAL A 380 11.00 2.13 -17.02
N LEU A 381 10.63 3.29 -16.48
CA LEU A 381 11.46 4.01 -15.50
C LEU A 381 11.73 3.16 -14.26
N GLY A 382 10.71 2.44 -13.75
CA GLY A 382 10.85 1.49 -12.65
C GLY A 382 11.78 0.34 -12.98
N ALA A 383 11.65 -0.25 -14.16
CA ALA A 383 12.54 -1.31 -14.63
C ALA A 383 14.00 -0.85 -14.78
N LEU A 384 14.22 0.36 -15.28
CA LEU A 384 15.56 0.97 -15.38
C LEU A 384 16.14 1.26 -13.98
N ALA A 385 15.35 1.82 -13.07
CA ALA A 385 15.77 2.06 -11.70
C ALA A 385 16.12 0.73 -11.00
N ALA A 386 15.35 -0.34 -11.20
CA ALA A 386 15.60 -1.65 -10.63
C ALA A 386 16.95 -2.26 -11.08
N GLN A 387 17.46 -1.93 -12.30
CA GLN A 387 18.79 -2.39 -12.73
C GLN A 387 19.93 -1.82 -11.86
N THR A 388 19.71 -0.65 -11.25
CA THR A 388 20.69 0.00 -10.38
C THR A 388 20.60 -0.46 -8.92
N ALA A 389 19.55 -1.20 -8.55
CA ALA A 389 19.35 -1.77 -7.22
C ALA A 389 20.32 -2.94 -7.00
N ARG A 390 21.57 -2.64 -6.67
CA ARG A 390 22.60 -3.65 -6.35
C ARG A 390 22.91 -3.61 -4.87
N PRO A 391 22.90 -4.78 -4.18
CA PRO A 391 23.43 -4.88 -2.82
C PRO A 391 24.90 -4.47 -2.83
N SER A 392 25.32 -3.66 -1.85
CA SER A 392 26.75 -3.37 -1.68
C SER A 392 27.52 -4.65 -1.35
N PRO A 393 28.69 -4.92 -1.97
CA PRO A 393 29.46 -6.15 -1.73
C PRO A 393 29.93 -6.34 -0.27
N SER A 394 29.92 -5.30 0.53
CA SER A 394 30.48 -5.26 1.88
C SER A 394 29.63 -5.94 2.98
N LEU A 395 28.48 -6.53 2.67
CA LEU A 395 27.61 -7.20 3.66
C LEU A 395 27.40 -8.71 3.39
N ARG A 396 28.28 -9.30 2.58
CA ARG A 396 28.25 -10.76 2.30
C ARG A 396 29.29 -11.52 3.16
N THR A 397 29.45 -11.16 4.43
CA THR A 397 30.26 -11.97 5.38
C THR A 397 29.39 -12.45 6.51
#